data_378003045271e6d91e97798b2c5574ea
#
_entry.id   378003045271e6d91e97798b2c5574ea
#
_cell.length_a   1.000
_cell.length_b   1.000
_cell.length_c   1.000
_cell.angle_alpha   90.00
_cell.angle_beta   90.00
_cell.angle_gamma   90.00
#
_symmetry.space_group_name_H-M   'P 1'
#
loop_
_entity.id
_entity.type
_entity.pdbx_description
1 polymer ?
#
loop_
_entity_poly.entity_id
_entity_poly.type
_entity_poly.pdbx_seq_one_letter_code
_entity_poly.pdbx_strand_id
1 'polypeptide(L)'
;MPKINKLGVIGSPIDHSLSPFIHSRFARQANLNIDYRPYKVESDEIDIFLKDFFADRNAIGLNVTLPLKKEAFNRCDSTSEEVSFIEASNTLIKKNRCLHGETTDSSGFISDLKDKNIELFD
;
A
#
# COMPACT_ATOMS: atom_id res chain seq x y z
N MET A 1 -8.74 24.35 -10.07
CA MET A 1 -9.31 23.22 -9.28
C MET A 1 -8.23 22.57 -8.45
N PRO A 2 -8.45 22.39 -7.17
CA PRO A 2 -7.46 21.67 -6.37
C PRO A 2 -7.34 20.22 -6.85
N LYS A 3 -6.13 19.71 -6.85
CA LYS A 3 -5.84 18.33 -7.23
C LYS A 3 -6.35 17.38 -6.15
N ILE A 4 -7.08 16.34 -6.55
CA ILE A 4 -7.51 15.27 -5.66
C ILE A 4 -6.59 14.08 -5.87
N ASN A 5 -5.89 13.70 -4.81
CA ASN A 5 -5.00 12.54 -4.84
C ASN A 5 -5.82 11.27 -4.62
N LYS A 6 -5.68 10.32 -5.53
CA LYS A 6 -6.45 9.08 -5.50
C LYS A 6 -5.61 7.96 -4.88
N LEU A 7 -6.16 7.38 -3.83
CA LEU A 7 -5.56 6.27 -3.12
C LEU A 7 -6.60 5.19 -2.87
N GLY A 8 -6.16 4.06 -2.37
CA GLY A 8 -7.09 3.00 -2.00
C GLY A 8 -6.44 1.88 -1.25
N VAL A 9 -7.25 0.90 -0.89
CA VAL A 9 -6.80 -0.37 -0.35
C VAL A 9 -7.40 -1.49 -1.19
N ILE A 10 -6.57 -2.47 -1.54
CA ILE A 10 -7.00 -3.63 -2.32
C ILE A 10 -6.81 -4.91 -1.51
N GLY A 11 -7.71 -5.85 -1.72
CA GLY A 11 -7.70 -7.14 -1.06
C GLY A 11 -9.02 -7.88 -1.25
N SER A 12 -9.12 -9.04 -0.62
CA SER A 12 -10.34 -9.84 -0.63
C SER A 12 -10.35 -10.76 0.61
N PRO A 13 -11.29 -10.60 1.55
CA PRO A 13 -12.31 -9.56 1.61
C PRO A 13 -11.77 -8.18 2.00
N ILE A 14 -12.50 -7.13 1.67
CA ILE A 14 -12.05 -5.76 1.89
C ILE A 14 -13.08 -4.92 2.65
N ASP A 15 -14.30 -5.43 2.80
CA ASP A 15 -15.43 -4.68 3.33
C ASP A 15 -15.24 -4.20 4.77
N HIS A 16 -14.36 -4.85 5.52
CA HIS A 16 -14.11 -4.52 6.92
C HIS A 16 -12.83 -3.71 7.16
N SER A 17 -12.22 -3.20 6.08
CA SER A 17 -11.00 -2.43 6.21
C SER A 17 -11.28 -1.06 6.85
N LEU A 18 -10.50 -0.71 7.88
CA LEU A 18 -10.54 0.60 8.50
C LEU A 18 -9.57 1.59 7.85
N SER A 19 -8.75 1.13 6.90
CA SER A 19 -7.73 1.96 6.25
C SER A 19 -8.32 3.22 5.59
N PRO A 20 -9.45 3.16 4.85
CA PRO A 20 -10.01 4.37 4.26
C PRO A 20 -10.34 5.44 5.31
N PHE A 21 -10.91 5.02 6.45
CA PHE A 21 -11.26 5.95 7.51
C PHE A 21 -10.02 6.61 8.13
N ILE A 22 -8.99 5.80 8.43
CA ILE A 22 -7.76 6.29 9.05
C ILE A 22 -7.04 7.24 8.11
N HIS A 23 -6.88 6.88 6.85
CA HIS A 23 -6.18 7.71 5.87
C HIS A 23 -6.93 9.01 5.57
N SER A 24 -8.26 8.96 5.51
CA SER A 24 -9.07 10.15 5.32
C SER A 24 -8.89 11.13 6.49
N ARG A 25 -8.75 10.61 7.69
CA ARG A 25 -8.53 11.42 8.88
C ARG A 25 -7.17 12.10 8.84
N PHE A 26 -6.12 11.37 8.49
CA PHE A 26 -4.78 11.94 8.31
C PHE A 26 -4.76 13.01 7.23
N ALA A 27 -5.46 12.78 6.13
CA ALA A 27 -5.54 13.74 5.04
C ALA A 27 -6.14 15.06 5.51
N ARG A 28 -7.19 14.99 6.32
CA ARG A 28 -7.82 16.20 6.86
C ARG A 28 -6.87 16.96 7.78
N GLN A 29 -6.14 16.25 8.64
CA GLN A 29 -5.17 16.88 9.55
C GLN A 29 -4.01 17.50 8.78
N ALA A 30 -3.58 16.89 7.69
CA ALA A 30 -2.49 17.38 6.85
C ALA A 30 -2.95 18.39 5.79
N ASN A 31 -4.25 18.69 5.73
CA ASN A 31 -4.84 19.61 4.76
C ASN A 31 -4.68 19.13 3.31
N LEU A 32 -4.76 17.84 3.09
CA LEU A 32 -4.61 17.20 1.76
C LEU A 32 -5.97 16.80 1.21
N ASN A 33 -6.14 16.95 -0.10
CA ASN A 33 -7.30 16.42 -0.81
C ASN A 33 -7.02 14.98 -1.21
N ILE A 34 -7.67 14.03 -0.54
CA ILE A 34 -7.48 12.60 -0.79
C ILE A 34 -8.83 11.94 -1.00
N ASP A 35 -8.91 11.11 -2.06
CA ASP A 35 -10.00 10.18 -2.27
C ASP A 35 -9.46 8.78 -2.02
N TYR A 36 -9.76 8.21 -0.87
CA TYR A 36 -9.28 6.90 -0.45
C TYR A 36 -10.46 5.93 -0.41
N ARG A 37 -10.40 4.87 -1.21
CA ARG A 37 -11.49 3.91 -1.34
C ARG A 37 -11.02 2.47 -1.19
N PRO A 38 -11.88 1.58 -0.65
CA PRO A 38 -11.61 0.14 -0.69
C PRO A 38 -12.01 -0.43 -2.05
N TYR A 39 -11.20 -1.35 -2.55
CA TYR A 39 -11.46 -2.07 -3.79
C TYR A 39 -11.29 -3.55 -3.55
N LYS A 40 -12.33 -4.33 -3.80
CA LYS A 40 -12.23 -5.77 -3.76
C LYS A 40 -11.54 -6.24 -5.03
N VAL A 41 -10.36 -6.85 -4.90
CA VAL A 41 -9.55 -7.32 -6.01
C VAL A 41 -9.11 -8.75 -5.72
N GLU A 42 -9.42 -9.66 -6.62
CA GLU A 42 -8.96 -11.05 -6.56
C GLU A 42 -7.60 -11.18 -7.25
N SER A 43 -6.89 -12.28 -6.98
CA SER A 43 -5.54 -12.49 -7.53
C SER A 43 -5.49 -12.45 -9.06
N ASP A 44 -6.53 -12.94 -9.72
CA ASP A 44 -6.60 -12.96 -11.18
C ASP A 44 -6.99 -11.61 -11.79
N GLU A 45 -7.39 -10.64 -10.97
CA GLU A 45 -7.81 -9.32 -11.41
C GLU A 45 -6.74 -8.25 -11.20
N ILE A 46 -5.65 -8.57 -10.51
CA ILE A 46 -4.72 -7.54 -10.04
C ILE A 46 -4.02 -6.78 -11.18
N ASP A 47 -3.68 -7.46 -12.26
CA ASP A 47 -2.98 -6.82 -13.38
C ASP A 47 -3.85 -5.77 -14.06
N ILE A 48 -5.10 -6.14 -14.34
CA ILE A 48 -6.06 -5.22 -14.97
C ILE A 48 -6.36 -4.08 -14.01
N PHE A 49 -6.55 -4.39 -12.74
CA PHE A 49 -6.87 -3.35 -11.75
C PHE A 49 -5.73 -2.33 -11.62
N LEU A 50 -4.49 -2.78 -11.48
CA LEU A 50 -3.36 -1.87 -11.33
C LEU A 50 -3.17 -1.00 -12.56
N LYS A 51 -3.33 -1.57 -13.75
CA LYS A 51 -3.23 -0.81 -14.99
C LYS A 51 -4.27 0.30 -15.05
N ASP A 52 -5.53 -0.04 -14.75
CA ASP A 52 -6.62 0.93 -14.81
C ASP A 52 -6.49 1.99 -13.71
N PHE A 53 -6.16 1.58 -12.50
CA PHE A 53 -6.04 2.50 -11.37
C PHE A 53 -4.93 3.53 -11.61
N PHE A 54 -3.74 3.07 -12.00
CA PHE A 54 -2.59 3.95 -12.18
C PHE A 54 -2.56 4.65 -13.54
N ALA A 55 -3.52 4.37 -14.43
CA ALA A 55 -3.71 5.17 -15.63
C ALA A 55 -4.23 6.57 -15.28
N ASP A 56 -4.90 6.73 -14.15
CA ASP A 56 -5.34 8.03 -13.66
C ASP A 56 -4.13 8.83 -13.17
N ARG A 57 -3.97 10.05 -13.66
CA ARG A 57 -2.86 10.93 -13.29
C ARG A 57 -2.83 11.24 -11.80
N ASN A 58 -3.98 11.21 -11.16
CA ASN A 58 -4.12 11.55 -9.74
C ASN A 58 -3.93 10.34 -8.83
N ALA A 59 -3.81 9.14 -9.38
CA ALA A 59 -3.57 7.94 -8.60
C ALA A 59 -2.13 7.92 -8.13
N ILE A 60 -1.91 7.88 -6.82
CA ILE A 60 -0.57 7.95 -6.25
C ILE A 60 -0.16 6.68 -5.53
N GLY A 61 -1.09 5.93 -4.96
CA GLY A 61 -0.72 4.73 -4.25
C GLY A 61 -1.88 3.89 -3.78
N LEU A 62 -1.54 2.69 -3.34
CA LEU A 62 -2.48 1.70 -2.81
C LEU A 62 -1.89 1.01 -1.61
N ASN A 63 -2.71 0.78 -0.59
CA ASN A 63 -2.39 -0.21 0.42
C ASN A 63 -2.86 -1.58 -0.06
N VAL A 64 -2.18 -2.62 0.37
CA VAL A 64 -2.46 -3.99 -0.05
C VAL A 64 -2.65 -4.86 1.18
N THR A 65 -3.74 -5.61 1.21
CA THR A 65 -4.00 -6.58 2.26
C THR A 65 -4.18 -7.98 1.65
N LEU A 66 -4.45 -8.96 2.51
CA LEU A 66 -4.61 -10.34 2.07
C LEU A 66 -5.67 -10.49 0.98
N PRO A 67 -5.48 -11.37 0.01
CA PRO A 67 -4.33 -12.27 -0.16
C PRO A 67 -3.29 -11.74 -1.16
N LEU A 68 -3.22 -10.44 -1.40
CA LEU A 68 -2.55 -9.86 -2.56
C LEU A 68 -1.13 -9.36 -2.32
N LYS A 69 -0.61 -9.46 -1.09
CA LYS A 69 0.69 -8.85 -0.77
C LYS A 69 1.85 -9.42 -1.60
N LYS A 70 1.82 -10.73 -1.86
CA LYS A 70 2.85 -11.38 -2.68
C LYS A 70 2.69 -11.02 -4.15
N GLU A 71 1.46 -11.03 -4.65
CA GLU A 71 1.18 -10.63 -6.03
C GLU A 71 1.57 -9.19 -6.27
N ALA A 72 1.33 -8.31 -5.29
CA ALA A 72 1.74 -6.91 -5.37
C ALA A 72 3.27 -6.80 -5.49
N PHE A 73 4.01 -7.55 -4.67
CA PHE A 73 5.46 -7.59 -4.76
C PHE A 73 5.93 -7.99 -6.15
N ASN A 74 5.33 -9.01 -6.73
CA ASN A 74 5.74 -9.52 -8.04
C ASN A 74 5.54 -8.51 -9.17
N ARG A 75 4.72 -7.48 -8.96
CA ARG A 75 4.42 -6.47 -9.98
C ARG A 75 5.15 -5.15 -9.77
N CYS A 76 6.00 -5.08 -8.75
CA CYS A 76 6.79 -3.87 -8.50
C CYS A 76 7.98 -3.79 -9.44
N ASP A 77 8.26 -2.59 -9.93
CA ASP A 77 9.47 -2.30 -10.70
C ASP A 77 10.67 -2.09 -9.77
N SER A 78 10.41 -1.57 -8.57
CA SER A 78 11.42 -1.40 -7.52
C SER A 78 10.78 -1.68 -6.17
N THR A 79 11.61 -2.04 -5.18
CA THR A 79 11.14 -2.33 -3.82
C THR A 79 12.16 -1.87 -2.79
N SER A 80 11.69 -1.64 -1.56
CA SER A 80 12.60 -1.48 -0.43
C SER A 80 13.31 -2.80 -0.12
N GLU A 81 14.35 -2.73 0.69
CA GLU A 81 15.09 -3.93 1.11
C GLU A 81 14.19 -4.88 1.89
N GLU A 82 13.35 -4.35 2.77
CA GLU A 82 12.42 -5.16 3.56
C GLU A 82 11.45 -5.92 2.65
N VAL A 83 10.90 -5.26 1.63
CA VAL A 83 10.00 -5.91 0.69
C VAL A 83 10.71 -7.01 -0.07
N SER A 84 11.93 -6.75 -0.54
CA SER A 84 12.72 -7.77 -1.25
C SER A 84 13.00 -8.97 -0.36
N PHE A 85 13.23 -8.74 0.91
CA PHE A 85 13.53 -9.81 1.86
C PHE A 85 12.31 -10.68 2.17
N ILE A 86 11.15 -10.07 2.43
CA ILE A 86 9.93 -10.81 2.79
C ILE A 86 9.11 -11.25 1.58
N GLU A 87 9.42 -10.72 0.39
CA GLU A 87 8.72 -11.00 -0.86
C GLU A 87 7.23 -10.68 -0.80
N ALA A 88 6.90 -9.59 -0.12
CA ALA A 88 5.52 -9.11 0.02
C ALA A 88 5.52 -7.60 0.19
N SER A 89 4.51 -6.93 -0.38
CA SER A 89 4.36 -5.49 -0.28
C SER A 89 2.98 -5.15 0.23
N ASN A 90 2.87 -4.29 1.24
CA ASN A 90 1.59 -3.79 1.71
C ASN A 90 1.29 -2.37 1.23
N THR A 91 2.22 -1.76 0.50
CA THR A 91 2.06 -0.40 -0.01
C THR A 91 2.68 -0.32 -1.40
N LEU A 92 1.91 0.17 -2.35
CA LEU A 92 2.36 0.41 -3.72
C LEU A 92 2.33 1.90 -3.99
N ILE A 93 3.42 2.44 -4.50
CA ILE A 93 3.56 3.87 -4.76
C ILE A 93 3.95 4.06 -6.23
N LYS A 94 3.24 4.96 -6.90
CA LYS A 94 3.60 5.33 -8.26
C LYS A 94 4.73 6.35 -8.24
N LYS A 95 5.87 5.99 -8.81
CA LYS A 95 7.02 6.89 -8.96
C LYS A 95 7.33 7.05 -10.44
N ASN A 96 6.95 8.19 -11.01
CA ASN A 96 7.01 8.42 -12.45
C ASN A 96 6.17 7.36 -13.17
N ARG A 97 6.78 6.51 -14.00
CA ARG A 97 6.09 5.44 -14.71
C ARG A 97 6.33 4.08 -14.08
N CYS A 98 6.93 4.06 -12.89
CA CYS A 98 7.31 2.83 -12.22
C CYS A 98 6.48 2.64 -10.97
N LEU A 99 6.28 1.38 -10.60
CA LEU A 99 5.57 0.98 -9.39
C LEU A 99 6.59 0.56 -8.34
N HIS A 100 6.57 1.25 -7.21
CA HIS A 100 7.49 0.98 -6.11
C HIS A 100 6.74 0.34 -4.94
N GLY A 101 7.30 -0.73 -4.38
CA GLY A 101 6.72 -1.46 -3.27
C GLY A 101 7.40 -1.16 -1.95
N GLU A 102 6.60 -0.89 -0.93
CA GLU A 102 7.02 -0.68 0.44
C GLU A 102 6.27 -1.62 1.37
N THR A 103 6.76 -1.73 2.59
CA THR A 103 6.05 -2.44 3.64
C THR A 103 6.29 -1.79 4.98
N THR A 104 5.24 -1.82 5.82
CA THR A 104 5.36 -1.46 7.23
C THR A 104 5.33 -2.70 8.12
N ASP A 105 5.12 -3.89 7.53
CA ASP A 105 4.95 -5.13 8.30
C ASP A 105 6.20 -5.49 9.08
N SER A 106 7.35 -5.57 8.41
CA SER A 106 8.59 -5.91 9.07
C SER A 106 9.11 -4.77 9.96
N SER A 107 8.95 -3.51 9.53
CA SER A 107 9.35 -2.35 10.33
C SER A 107 8.55 -2.27 11.63
N GLY A 108 7.23 -2.54 11.57
CA GLY A 108 6.40 -2.58 12.76
C GLY A 108 6.82 -3.68 13.71
N PHE A 109 7.15 -4.86 13.19
CA PHE A 109 7.62 -5.98 13.99
C PHE A 109 8.96 -5.66 14.69
N ILE A 110 9.90 -5.08 13.96
CA ILE A 110 11.21 -4.70 14.50
C ILE A 110 11.04 -3.63 15.59
N SER A 111 10.22 -2.62 15.36
CA SER A 111 9.93 -1.58 16.35
C SER A 111 9.33 -2.17 17.63
N ASP A 112 8.39 -3.10 17.50
CA ASP A 112 7.76 -3.75 18.64
C ASP A 112 8.77 -4.55 19.46
N LEU A 113 9.69 -5.26 18.79
CA LEU A 113 10.75 -5.99 19.48
C LEU A 113 11.70 -5.05 20.21
N LYS A 114 12.06 -3.92 19.62
CA LYS A 114 12.91 -2.93 20.27
C LYS A 114 12.26 -2.33 21.49
N ASP A 115 10.97 -2.01 21.41
CA ASP A 115 10.21 -1.45 22.53
C ASP A 115 10.16 -2.42 23.71
N LYS A 116 10.24 -3.72 23.46
CA LYS A 116 10.27 -4.75 24.48
C LYS A 116 11.68 -5.13 24.94
N ASN A 117 12.68 -4.34 24.54
CA ASN A 117 14.09 -4.58 24.86
C ASN A 117 14.58 -5.95 24.40
N ILE A 118 14.06 -6.42 23.30
CA ILE A 118 14.54 -7.66 22.69
C ILE A 118 15.71 -7.31 21.77
N GLU A 119 16.85 -7.92 22.03
CA GLU A 119 18.04 -7.67 21.24
C GLU A 119 17.90 -8.35 19.88
N LEU A 120 18.13 -7.56 18.82
CA LEU A 120 18.08 -8.07 17.46
C LEU A 120 19.51 -8.18 16.93
N PHE A 121 19.78 -9.23 16.21
CA PHE A 121 21.06 -9.38 15.50
C PHE A 121 21.06 -8.50 14.25
N ASP A 122 22.24 -8.07 13.88
CA ASP A 122 22.42 -7.27 12.66
C ASP A 122 22.41 -8.14 11.41
#